data_c8c43cd5024010797cee634e2a64bf97
#
_entry.id   c8c43cd5024010797cee634e2a64bf97
#
_cell.length_a   1.000
_cell.length_b   1.000
_cell.length_c   1.000
_cell.angle_alpha   90.00
_cell.angle_beta   90.00
_cell.angle_gamma   90.00
#
_symmetry.space_group_name_H-M   'P 1'
#
loop_
_entity.id
_entity.type
_entity.pdbx_description
1 polymer ?
#
loop_
_entity_poly.entity_id
_entity_poly.type
_entity_poly.pdbx_seq_one_letter_code
_entity_poly.pdbx_strand_id
1 'polypeptide(L)'
;MLQQTQVPRVVPRYLAWLERWPTAHALAAAPVADVIREWQGLGYNRRAVSLHRAAQRVAADGWPPDLTELPGVGRYTADAVARFALGAPVLPADTNVRRVQERTGCVFGPRSAHALMDLGATVCLARVPRCERCPLAAVCPSRGRRDAPLRKQKPFEGSFRQRRAQTLRLVAGGTRPLAELDGEAVQALAKDGLVRVRDGVVGLP
;
A
#
# COMPACT_ATOMS: atom_id res chain seq x y z
N MET A 1 -0.02 -5.38 -0.21
CA MET A 1 1.10 -5.06 0.71
C MET A 1 2.12 -4.08 0.11
N LEU A 2 2.44 -4.14 -1.17
CA LEU A 2 3.47 -3.30 -1.83
C LEU A 2 3.15 -1.80 -1.97
N GLN A 3 1.93 -1.37 -1.72
CA GLN A 3 1.58 0.06 -1.72
C GLN A 3 2.44 0.82 -0.68
N GLN A 4 3.40 1.64 -1.15
CA GLN A 4 4.31 2.45 -0.33
C GLN A 4 5.15 1.65 0.70
N THR A 5 5.35 0.35 0.47
CA THR A 5 6.21 -0.51 1.31
C THR A 5 7.23 -1.22 0.42
N GLN A 6 8.49 -1.24 0.85
CA GLN A 6 9.58 -1.82 0.08
C GLN A 6 9.47 -3.35 -0.03
N VAL A 7 9.84 -3.91 -1.18
CA VAL A 7 9.75 -5.34 -1.50
C VAL A 7 10.44 -6.23 -0.45
N PRO A 8 11.69 -5.96 0.01
CA PRO A 8 12.36 -6.82 1.00
C PRO A 8 11.60 -6.92 2.33
N ARG A 9 10.82 -5.90 2.68
CA ARG A 9 9.97 -5.91 3.89
C ARG A 9 8.67 -6.69 3.67
N VAL A 10 8.15 -6.68 2.46
CA VAL A 10 6.87 -7.31 2.12
C VAL A 10 7.01 -8.81 1.95
N VAL A 11 8.06 -9.29 1.26
CA VAL A 11 8.19 -10.71 0.89
C VAL A 11 8.01 -11.67 2.08
N PRO A 12 8.76 -11.57 3.19
CA PRO A 12 8.60 -12.49 4.31
C PRO A 12 7.20 -12.40 4.95
N ARG A 13 6.62 -11.19 5.01
CA ARG A 13 5.27 -10.99 5.54
C ARG A 13 4.19 -11.55 4.63
N TYR A 14 4.38 -11.47 3.32
CA TYR A 14 3.45 -12.01 2.34
C TYR A 14 3.40 -13.53 2.40
N LEU A 15 4.55 -14.19 2.53
CA LEU A 15 4.62 -15.65 2.67
C LEU A 15 3.91 -16.13 3.94
N ALA A 16 4.24 -15.56 5.11
CA ALA A 16 3.56 -15.87 6.36
C ALA A 16 2.06 -15.58 6.32
N TRP A 17 1.65 -14.53 5.61
CA TRP A 17 0.24 -14.19 5.40
C TRP A 17 -0.51 -15.27 4.61
N LEU A 18 0.10 -15.78 3.52
CA LEU A 18 -0.51 -16.84 2.71
C LEU A 18 -0.56 -18.20 3.42
N GLU A 19 0.43 -18.49 4.27
CA GLU A 19 0.38 -19.68 5.14
C GLU A 19 -0.81 -19.60 6.11
N ARG A 20 -1.06 -18.43 6.69
CA ARG A 20 -2.12 -18.24 7.66
C ARG A 20 -3.50 -18.10 7.01
N TRP A 21 -3.59 -17.36 5.91
CA TRP A 21 -4.83 -17.09 5.17
C TRP A 21 -4.64 -17.30 3.67
N PRO A 22 -4.70 -18.56 3.21
CA PRO A 22 -4.41 -18.91 1.81
C PRO A 22 -5.50 -18.45 0.83
N THR A 23 -6.69 -18.12 1.30
CA THR A 23 -7.82 -17.70 0.46
C THR A 23 -8.49 -16.43 1.00
N ALA A 24 -9.26 -15.75 0.14
CA ALA A 24 -10.07 -14.61 0.56
C ALA A 24 -11.10 -15.02 1.63
N HIS A 25 -11.68 -16.21 1.55
CA HIS A 25 -12.62 -16.75 2.54
C HIS A 25 -11.95 -16.95 3.90
N ALA A 26 -10.74 -17.54 3.93
CA ALA A 26 -9.98 -17.71 5.15
C ALA A 26 -9.66 -16.37 5.82
N LEU A 27 -9.27 -15.35 5.02
CA LEU A 27 -9.03 -14.01 5.52
C LEU A 27 -10.31 -13.32 5.99
N ALA A 28 -11.41 -13.50 5.26
CA ALA A 28 -12.72 -12.91 5.61
C ALA A 28 -13.26 -13.42 6.95
N ALA A 29 -13.03 -14.70 7.26
CA ALA A 29 -13.44 -15.35 8.49
C ALA A 29 -12.52 -15.02 9.70
N ALA A 30 -11.33 -14.47 9.45
CA ALA A 30 -10.37 -14.16 10.50
C ALA A 30 -10.86 -13.00 11.40
N PRO A 31 -10.57 -13.02 12.71
CA PRO A 31 -10.75 -11.86 13.55
C PRO A 31 -9.92 -10.68 13.02
N VAL A 32 -10.54 -9.52 12.86
CA VAL A 32 -9.81 -8.33 12.35
C VAL A 32 -8.64 -7.92 13.24
N ALA A 33 -8.72 -8.24 14.53
CA ALA A 33 -7.62 -8.05 15.48
C ALA A 33 -6.35 -8.83 15.05
N ASP A 34 -6.50 -10.07 14.60
CA ASP A 34 -5.39 -10.90 14.12
C ASP A 34 -4.81 -10.35 12.83
N VAL A 35 -5.67 -9.89 11.93
CA VAL A 35 -5.25 -9.24 10.67
C VAL A 35 -4.42 -7.98 10.95
N ILE A 36 -4.82 -7.18 11.94
CA ILE A 36 -4.07 -5.99 12.37
C ILE A 36 -2.74 -6.39 13.02
N ARG A 37 -2.68 -7.44 13.84
CA ARG A 37 -1.43 -7.93 14.44
C ARG A 37 -0.43 -8.37 13.38
N GLU A 38 -0.84 -9.19 12.41
CA GLU A 38 0.02 -9.65 11.32
C GLU A 38 0.49 -8.51 10.40
N TRP A 39 -0.28 -7.44 10.30
CA TRP A 39 0.11 -6.28 9.49
C TRP A 39 1.17 -5.40 10.15
N GLN A 40 1.47 -5.60 11.45
CA GLN A 40 2.44 -4.76 12.16
C GLN A 40 3.79 -4.74 11.44
N GLY A 41 4.41 -3.55 11.35
CA GLY A 41 5.69 -3.35 10.66
C GLY A 41 5.59 -3.03 9.17
N LEU A 42 4.43 -3.22 8.50
CA LEU A 42 4.23 -2.83 7.10
C LEU A 42 3.86 -1.34 6.94
N GLY A 43 3.41 -0.69 8.02
CA GLY A 43 2.95 0.69 8.00
C GLY A 43 1.60 0.88 7.31
N TYR A 44 1.07 2.12 7.38
CA TYR A 44 -0.25 2.43 6.81
C TYR A 44 -1.33 1.41 7.20
N ASN A 45 -1.44 1.14 8.50
CA ASN A 45 -2.18 0.01 9.08
C ASN A 45 -3.67 -0.04 8.68
N ARG A 46 -4.28 1.09 8.28
CA ARG A 46 -5.63 1.11 7.73
C ARG A 46 -5.80 0.17 6.53
N ARG A 47 -4.71 -0.12 5.80
CA ARG A 47 -4.73 -1.07 4.67
C ARG A 47 -5.07 -2.50 5.12
N ALA A 48 -4.70 -2.89 6.34
CA ALA A 48 -5.08 -4.19 6.90
C ALA A 48 -6.59 -4.31 7.01
N VAL A 49 -7.24 -3.32 7.59
CA VAL A 49 -8.70 -3.26 7.73
C VAL A 49 -9.38 -3.22 6.36
N SER A 50 -8.84 -2.43 5.42
CA SER A 50 -9.36 -2.37 4.06
C SER A 50 -9.24 -3.72 3.34
N LEU A 51 -8.10 -4.41 3.44
CA LEU A 51 -7.88 -5.72 2.85
C LEU A 51 -8.83 -6.78 3.45
N HIS A 52 -9.01 -6.76 4.77
CA HIS A 52 -9.96 -7.66 5.44
C HIS A 52 -11.40 -7.44 4.95
N ARG A 53 -11.84 -6.18 4.87
CA ARG A 53 -13.16 -5.82 4.33
C ARG A 53 -13.31 -6.19 2.86
N ALA A 54 -12.26 -6.02 2.07
CA ALA A 54 -12.27 -6.46 0.67
C ALA A 54 -12.40 -7.98 0.56
N ALA A 55 -11.70 -8.74 1.42
CA ALA A 55 -11.85 -10.18 1.48
C ALA A 55 -13.27 -10.61 1.88
N GLN A 56 -13.88 -9.93 2.86
CA GLN A 56 -15.28 -10.16 3.25
C GLN A 56 -16.24 -9.91 2.08
N ARG A 57 -16.04 -8.82 1.35
CA ARG A 57 -16.86 -8.50 0.17
C ARG A 57 -16.71 -9.57 -0.92
N VAL A 58 -15.48 -9.96 -1.24
CA VAL A 58 -15.21 -11.02 -2.24
C VAL A 58 -15.76 -12.38 -1.80
N ALA A 59 -15.68 -12.71 -0.51
CA ALA A 59 -16.21 -13.96 0.01
C ALA A 59 -17.75 -14.01 -0.03
N ALA A 60 -18.43 -12.88 0.16
CA ALA A 60 -19.88 -12.79 0.14
C ALA A 60 -20.46 -12.72 -1.28
N ASP A 61 -19.90 -11.84 -2.12
CA ASP A 61 -20.51 -11.43 -3.40
C ASP A 61 -19.68 -11.86 -4.62
N GLY A 62 -18.50 -12.45 -4.43
CA GLY A 62 -17.53 -12.70 -5.50
C GLY A 62 -16.73 -11.46 -5.88
N TRP A 63 -15.94 -11.59 -6.94
CA TRP A 63 -15.15 -10.48 -7.49
C TRP A 63 -16.05 -9.52 -8.25
N PRO A 64 -16.06 -8.21 -7.90
CA PRO A 64 -16.85 -7.23 -8.64
C PRO A 64 -16.22 -6.98 -10.03
N PRO A 65 -17.03 -6.63 -11.05
CA PRO A 65 -16.52 -6.24 -12.37
C PRO A 65 -15.59 -5.02 -12.31
N ASP A 66 -15.89 -4.03 -11.49
CA ASP A 66 -15.02 -2.91 -11.19
C ASP A 66 -14.34 -3.12 -9.82
N LEU A 67 -13.06 -3.47 -9.86
CA LEU A 67 -12.29 -3.70 -8.64
C LEU A 67 -12.15 -2.47 -7.74
N THR A 68 -12.45 -1.27 -8.24
CA THR A 68 -12.44 -0.04 -7.42
C THR A 68 -13.56 0.00 -6.38
N GLU A 69 -14.58 -0.86 -6.52
CA GLU A 69 -15.64 -1.03 -5.52
C GLU A 69 -15.13 -1.71 -4.24
N LEU A 70 -13.98 -2.40 -4.31
CA LEU A 70 -13.40 -3.06 -3.14
C LEU A 70 -12.75 -2.05 -2.19
N PRO A 71 -12.97 -2.19 -0.86
CA PRO A 71 -12.36 -1.32 0.13
C PRO A 71 -10.84 -1.23 0.01
N GLY A 72 -10.31 -0.01 -0.15
CA GLY A 72 -8.86 0.25 -0.25
C GLY A 72 -8.25 -0.05 -1.63
N VAL A 73 -9.06 -0.36 -2.62
CA VAL A 73 -8.63 -0.55 -4.01
C VAL A 73 -8.89 0.73 -4.79
N GLY A 74 -7.83 1.49 -5.08
CA GLY A 74 -7.88 2.63 -5.99
C GLY A 74 -7.59 2.20 -7.43
N ARG A 75 -7.76 3.12 -8.39
CA ARG A 75 -7.61 2.86 -9.83
C ARG A 75 -6.32 2.14 -10.18
N TYR A 76 -5.17 2.62 -9.69
CA TYR A 76 -3.90 1.93 -9.94
C TYR A 76 -3.90 0.47 -9.46
N THR A 77 -4.42 0.21 -8.24
CA THR A 77 -4.45 -1.15 -7.69
C THR A 77 -5.40 -2.04 -8.49
N ALA A 78 -6.56 -1.50 -8.89
CA ALA A 78 -7.51 -2.20 -9.75
C ALA A 78 -6.86 -2.58 -11.09
N ASP A 79 -6.23 -1.63 -11.76
CA ASP A 79 -5.53 -1.86 -13.04
C ASP A 79 -4.37 -2.86 -12.88
N ALA A 80 -3.61 -2.80 -11.77
CA ALA A 80 -2.53 -3.74 -11.49
C ALA A 80 -3.04 -5.18 -11.29
N VAL A 81 -4.10 -5.36 -10.50
CA VAL A 81 -4.73 -6.67 -10.31
C VAL A 81 -5.31 -7.18 -11.64
N ALA A 82 -6.05 -6.35 -12.34
CA ALA A 82 -6.62 -6.69 -13.64
C ALA A 82 -5.53 -7.12 -14.64
N ARG A 83 -4.41 -6.39 -14.71
CA ARG A 83 -3.31 -6.69 -15.63
C ARG A 83 -2.53 -7.93 -15.24
N PHE A 84 -2.08 -8.02 -13.98
CA PHE A 84 -1.09 -9.02 -13.57
C PHE A 84 -1.72 -10.32 -13.07
N ALA A 85 -2.92 -10.26 -12.49
CA ALA A 85 -3.62 -11.46 -12.01
C ALA A 85 -4.67 -11.98 -13.00
N LEU A 86 -5.32 -11.08 -13.74
CA LEU A 86 -6.45 -11.44 -14.61
C LEU A 86 -6.11 -11.34 -16.11
N GLY A 87 -4.91 -10.90 -16.49
CA GLY A 87 -4.47 -10.80 -17.88
C GLY A 87 -5.13 -9.69 -18.71
N ALA A 88 -5.88 -8.78 -18.07
CA ALA A 88 -6.60 -7.73 -18.78
C ALA A 88 -5.66 -6.80 -19.58
N PRO A 89 -6.10 -6.27 -20.73
CA PRO A 89 -5.31 -5.41 -21.59
C PRO A 89 -5.27 -3.95 -21.11
N VAL A 90 -4.89 -3.73 -19.83
CA VAL A 90 -4.77 -2.42 -19.21
C VAL A 90 -3.31 -2.13 -18.84
N LEU A 91 -2.91 -0.86 -18.82
CA LEU A 91 -1.61 -0.41 -18.36
C LEU A 91 -1.76 0.22 -16.97
N PRO A 92 -1.32 -0.46 -15.90
CA PRO A 92 -1.33 0.14 -14.56
C PRO A 92 -0.31 1.28 -14.51
N ALA A 93 -0.80 2.51 -14.43
CA ALA A 93 0.03 3.71 -14.45
C ALA A 93 0.29 4.24 -13.04
N ASP A 94 1.36 3.77 -12.40
CA ASP A 94 1.89 4.37 -11.19
C ASP A 94 2.64 5.69 -11.48
N THR A 95 3.20 6.30 -10.45
CA THR A 95 4.00 7.54 -10.61
C THR A 95 5.25 7.34 -11.47
N ASN A 96 5.80 6.13 -11.50
CA ASN A 96 6.96 5.80 -12.30
C ASN A 96 6.61 5.67 -13.78
N VAL A 97 5.56 4.93 -14.09
CA VAL A 97 5.04 4.77 -15.45
C VAL A 97 4.62 6.12 -16.03
N ARG A 98 3.85 6.91 -15.28
CA ARG A 98 3.44 8.26 -15.72
C ARG A 98 4.63 9.15 -16.02
N ARG A 99 5.64 9.17 -15.15
CA ARG A 99 6.87 9.94 -15.37
C ARG A 99 7.60 9.54 -16.64
N VAL A 100 7.69 8.23 -16.94
CA VAL A 100 8.30 7.74 -18.18
C VAL A 100 7.50 8.23 -19.39
N GLN A 101 6.18 8.08 -19.36
CA GLN A 101 5.29 8.56 -20.45
C GLN A 101 5.42 10.07 -20.66
N GLU A 102 5.35 10.86 -19.58
CA GLU A 102 5.47 12.33 -19.63
C GLU A 102 6.82 12.79 -20.18
N ARG A 103 7.91 12.12 -19.79
CA ARG A 103 9.26 12.49 -20.25
C ARG A 103 9.54 12.08 -21.68
N THR A 104 9.03 10.96 -22.10
CA THR A 104 9.25 10.45 -23.48
C THR A 104 8.25 11.01 -24.48
N GLY A 105 7.07 11.44 -24.02
CA GLY A 105 5.95 11.78 -24.88
C GLY A 105 5.33 10.57 -25.59
N CYS A 106 5.76 9.34 -25.22
CA CYS A 106 5.29 8.12 -25.87
C CYS A 106 4.05 7.55 -25.16
N VAL A 107 3.13 7.01 -25.96
CA VAL A 107 2.02 6.18 -25.48
C VAL A 107 2.46 4.72 -25.52
N PHE A 108 2.38 4.05 -24.39
CA PHE A 108 2.77 2.65 -24.26
C PHE A 108 1.54 1.77 -24.06
N GLY A 109 1.57 0.59 -24.66
CA GLY A 109 0.53 -0.41 -24.49
C GLY A 109 0.71 -1.28 -23.23
N PRO A 110 -0.31 -2.09 -22.89
CA PRO A 110 -0.32 -2.94 -21.71
C PRO A 110 0.85 -3.94 -21.61
N ARG A 111 1.38 -4.38 -22.76
CA ARG A 111 2.52 -5.32 -22.81
C ARG A 111 3.80 -4.73 -22.21
N SER A 112 3.92 -3.41 -22.18
CA SER A 112 5.08 -2.70 -21.64
C SER A 112 5.02 -2.48 -20.11
N ALA A 113 3.99 -2.96 -19.41
CA ALA A 113 3.74 -2.64 -18.01
C ALA A 113 4.94 -2.93 -17.10
N HIS A 114 5.49 -4.15 -17.14
CA HIS A 114 6.66 -4.50 -16.33
C HIS A 114 7.89 -3.67 -16.70
N ALA A 115 8.20 -3.58 -18.00
CA ALA A 115 9.36 -2.83 -18.49
C ALA A 115 9.29 -1.35 -18.08
N LEU A 116 8.12 -0.73 -18.14
CA LEU A 116 7.95 0.67 -17.73
C LEU A 116 8.08 0.87 -16.22
N MET A 117 7.54 -0.06 -15.42
CA MET A 117 7.71 -0.03 -13.97
C MET A 117 9.19 -0.15 -13.59
N ASP A 118 9.91 -1.11 -14.18
CA ASP A 118 11.34 -1.32 -13.93
C ASP A 118 12.16 -0.13 -14.43
N LEU A 119 11.88 0.37 -15.63
CA LEU A 119 12.55 1.55 -16.17
C LEU A 119 12.37 2.77 -15.28
N GLY A 120 11.15 3.01 -14.82
CA GLY A 120 10.84 4.13 -13.93
C GLY A 120 11.39 3.96 -12.51
N ALA A 121 11.50 2.73 -12.00
CA ALA A 121 12.05 2.46 -10.69
C ALA A 121 13.59 2.46 -10.64
N THR A 122 14.27 2.11 -11.74
CA THR A 122 15.72 1.87 -11.73
C THR A 122 16.53 2.82 -12.60
N VAL A 123 15.98 3.34 -13.68
CA VAL A 123 16.69 4.16 -14.68
C VAL A 123 16.11 5.57 -14.76
N CYS A 124 14.82 5.71 -15.10
CA CYS A 124 14.15 7.00 -15.26
C CYS A 124 13.74 7.58 -13.90
N LEU A 125 14.72 7.78 -13.01
CA LEU A 125 14.47 8.29 -11.67
C LEU A 125 14.02 9.75 -11.70
N ALA A 126 13.18 10.16 -10.73
CA ALA A 126 12.64 11.51 -10.69
C ALA A 126 13.74 12.57 -10.56
N ARG A 127 14.66 12.40 -9.62
CA ARG A 127 15.65 13.42 -9.25
C ARG A 127 16.99 13.26 -9.98
N VAL A 128 17.43 12.02 -10.19
CA VAL A 128 18.73 11.72 -10.82
C VAL A 128 18.51 10.63 -11.86
N PRO A 129 17.95 10.96 -13.03
CA PRO A 129 17.74 9.98 -14.09
C PRO A 129 19.08 9.49 -14.66
N ARG A 130 19.16 8.21 -14.94
CA ARG A 130 20.34 7.54 -15.50
C ARG A 130 20.19 7.43 -17.02
N CYS A 131 20.12 8.59 -17.69
CA CYS A 131 19.78 8.67 -19.12
C CYS A 131 20.79 7.99 -20.02
N GLU A 132 22.06 7.88 -19.62
CA GLU A 132 23.13 7.18 -20.32
C GLU A 132 22.88 5.67 -20.44
N ARG A 133 22.08 5.11 -19.51
CA ARG A 133 21.71 3.69 -19.48
C ARG A 133 20.28 3.44 -19.96
N CYS A 134 19.58 4.50 -20.41
CA CYS A 134 18.17 4.41 -20.75
C CYS A 134 18.00 3.90 -22.18
N PRO A 135 17.24 2.81 -22.39
CA PRO A 135 16.99 2.32 -23.76
C PRO A 135 16.17 3.29 -24.62
N LEU A 136 15.50 4.26 -24.00
CA LEU A 136 14.71 5.28 -24.69
C LEU A 136 15.48 6.61 -24.86
N ALA A 137 16.76 6.67 -24.51
CA ALA A 137 17.54 7.92 -24.52
C ALA A 137 17.59 8.61 -25.86
N ALA A 138 17.63 7.85 -26.96
CA ALA A 138 17.71 8.37 -28.32
C ALA A 138 16.44 9.11 -28.76
N VAL A 139 15.28 8.72 -28.23
CA VAL A 139 13.97 9.28 -28.61
C VAL A 139 13.34 10.14 -27.52
N CYS A 140 14.03 10.32 -26.37
CA CYS A 140 13.47 11.02 -25.23
C CYS A 140 13.73 12.53 -25.30
N PRO A 141 12.71 13.38 -25.51
CA PRO A 141 12.88 14.84 -25.58
C PRO A 141 13.26 15.46 -24.22
N SER A 142 13.00 14.75 -23.12
CA SER A 142 13.30 15.22 -21.77
C SER A 142 14.57 14.60 -21.17
N ARG A 143 15.55 14.21 -22.01
CA ARG A 143 16.81 13.63 -21.54
C ARG A 143 17.51 14.55 -20.54
N GLY A 144 17.87 14.01 -19.37
CA GLY A 144 18.51 14.78 -18.30
C GLY A 144 17.58 15.60 -17.42
N ARG A 145 16.28 15.69 -17.75
CA ARG A 145 15.30 16.43 -16.94
C ARG A 145 15.22 15.85 -15.54
N ARG A 146 15.29 16.73 -14.54
CA ARG A 146 15.12 16.41 -13.12
C ARG A 146 13.81 17.01 -12.63
N ASP A 147 13.01 16.23 -11.94
CA ASP A 147 11.80 16.73 -11.31
C ASP A 147 12.13 17.46 -10.00
N ALA A 148 11.31 18.42 -9.63
CA ALA A 148 11.44 19.09 -8.35
C ALA A 148 11.36 18.07 -7.19
N PRO A 149 12.07 18.30 -6.09
CA PRO A 149 11.97 17.42 -4.93
C PRO A 149 10.53 17.45 -4.40
N LEU A 150 9.94 16.27 -4.25
CA LEU A 150 8.70 16.13 -3.51
C LEU A 150 8.91 16.66 -2.08
N ARG A 151 7.88 17.27 -1.51
CA ARG A 151 7.91 17.76 -0.13
C ARG A 151 8.43 16.65 0.79
N LYS A 152 9.57 16.87 1.42
CA LYS A 152 10.15 15.89 2.36
C LYS A 152 9.17 15.65 3.49
N GLN A 153 8.84 14.39 3.72
CA GLN A 153 8.08 14.00 4.89
C GLN A 153 8.93 14.31 6.14
N LYS A 154 8.33 14.91 7.16
CA LYS A 154 9.01 15.18 8.44
C LYS A 154 9.62 13.89 9.01
N PRO A 155 10.70 13.95 9.79
CA PRO A 155 11.27 12.78 10.46
C PRO A 155 10.19 11.95 11.17
N PHE A 156 10.42 10.65 11.28
CA PHE A 156 9.48 9.76 11.97
C PHE A 156 9.53 9.97 13.48
N GLU A 157 10.73 10.16 14.02
CA GLU A 157 10.96 10.41 15.44
C GLU A 157 10.30 11.74 15.86
N GLY A 158 9.65 11.74 17.01
CA GLY A 158 8.88 12.86 17.53
C GLY A 158 7.59 13.18 16.76
N SER A 159 7.29 12.45 15.68
CA SER A 159 6.10 12.73 14.86
C SER A 159 4.84 12.07 15.41
N PHE A 160 3.68 12.63 15.05
CA PHE A 160 2.39 11.99 15.33
C PHE A 160 2.28 10.55 14.77
N ARG A 161 2.96 10.27 13.66
CA ARG A 161 3.03 8.91 13.09
C ARG A 161 3.72 7.92 14.04
N GLN A 162 4.76 8.36 14.74
CA GLN A 162 5.44 7.55 15.76
C GLN A 162 4.51 7.28 16.94
N ARG A 163 3.85 8.31 17.49
CA ARG A 163 2.91 8.17 18.59
C ARG A 163 1.79 7.18 18.25
N ARG A 164 1.19 7.31 17.07
CA ARG A 164 0.19 6.34 16.58
C ARG A 164 0.74 4.92 16.46
N ALA A 165 1.96 4.75 15.93
CA ALA A 165 2.56 3.44 15.78
C ALA A 165 2.87 2.79 17.14
N GLN A 166 3.34 3.56 18.12
CA GLN A 166 3.60 3.10 19.48
C GLN A 166 2.29 2.69 20.19
N THR A 167 1.26 3.54 20.14
CA THR A 167 -0.05 3.25 20.72
C THR A 167 -0.65 1.97 20.12
N LEU A 168 -0.64 1.82 18.79
CA LEU A 168 -1.16 0.62 18.15
C LEU A 168 -0.35 -0.64 18.55
N ARG A 169 0.96 -0.53 18.69
CA ARG A 169 1.82 -1.65 19.12
C ARG A 169 1.48 -2.10 20.55
N LEU A 170 1.28 -1.15 21.48
CA LEU A 170 0.89 -1.44 22.85
C LEU A 170 -0.46 -2.18 22.89
N VAL A 171 -1.45 -1.68 22.17
CA VAL A 171 -2.79 -2.27 22.09
C VAL A 171 -2.80 -3.61 21.36
N ALA A 172 -1.92 -3.81 20.39
CA ALA A 172 -1.80 -5.11 19.71
C ALA A 172 -1.26 -6.21 20.62
N GLY A 173 -0.45 -5.85 21.63
CA GLY A 173 0.02 -6.77 22.67
C GLY A 173 -0.99 -7.09 23.79
N GLY A 174 -2.10 -6.37 23.84
CA GLY A 174 -3.17 -6.55 24.83
C GLY A 174 -3.94 -5.26 25.07
N THR A 175 -5.10 -5.36 25.68
CA THR A 175 -5.91 -4.20 26.09
C THR A 175 -5.16 -3.30 27.07
N ARG A 176 -5.41 -1.99 27.00
CA ARG A 176 -4.78 -0.98 27.87
C ARG A 176 -5.80 0.04 28.36
N PRO A 177 -5.65 0.55 29.59
CA PRO A 177 -6.41 1.72 30.04
C PRO A 177 -6.17 2.91 29.11
N LEU A 178 -7.21 3.65 28.77
CA LEU A 178 -7.11 4.86 27.94
C LEU A 178 -6.17 5.90 28.57
N ALA A 179 -6.17 6.00 29.89
CA ALA A 179 -5.33 6.94 30.64
C ALA A 179 -3.82 6.69 30.49
N GLU A 180 -3.41 5.47 30.09
CA GLU A 180 -2.00 5.10 29.87
C GLU A 180 -1.55 5.35 28.41
N LEU A 181 -2.44 5.80 27.54
CA LEU A 181 -2.20 5.93 26.10
C LEU A 181 -2.27 7.40 25.64
N ASP A 182 -1.65 7.65 24.51
CA ASP A 182 -1.80 8.92 23.80
C ASP A 182 -3.24 9.06 23.26
N GLY A 183 -4.06 9.92 23.92
CA GLY A 183 -5.48 10.08 23.60
C GLY A 183 -5.73 10.55 22.16
N GLU A 184 -4.88 11.44 21.61
CA GLU A 184 -4.98 11.89 20.21
C GLU A 184 -4.70 10.74 19.24
N ALA A 185 -3.68 9.94 19.53
CA ALA A 185 -3.37 8.75 18.74
C ALA A 185 -4.48 7.71 18.81
N VAL A 186 -5.07 7.47 19.98
CA VAL A 186 -6.23 6.57 20.15
C VAL A 186 -7.41 7.02 19.31
N GLN A 187 -7.77 8.29 19.37
CA GLN A 187 -8.88 8.84 18.56
C GLN A 187 -8.64 8.64 17.05
N ALA A 188 -7.42 8.94 16.59
CA ALA A 188 -7.07 8.75 15.19
C ALA A 188 -7.05 7.27 14.77
N LEU A 189 -6.61 6.36 15.65
CA LEU A 189 -6.64 4.93 15.40
C LEU A 189 -8.07 4.37 15.41
N ALA A 190 -8.93 4.86 16.31
CA ALA A 190 -10.34 4.47 16.35
C ALA A 190 -11.08 4.92 15.09
N LYS A 191 -10.84 6.15 14.60
CA LYS A 191 -11.37 6.65 13.33
C LYS A 191 -10.97 5.77 12.14
N ASP A 192 -9.77 5.22 12.17
CA ASP A 192 -9.26 4.31 11.13
C ASP A 192 -9.74 2.85 11.32
N GLY A 193 -10.50 2.55 12.38
CA GLY A 193 -11.00 1.21 12.70
C GLY A 193 -9.91 0.25 13.17
N LEU A 194 -8.82 0.77 13.74
CA LEU A 194 -7.67 0.00 14.20
C LEU A 194 -7.72 -0.33 15.69
N VAL A 195 -8.50 0.41 16.46
CA VAL A 195 -8.76 0.17 17.89
C VAL A 195 -10.21 0.46 18.21
N ARG A 196 -10.69 -0.10 19.33
CA ARG A 196 -11.97 0.24 19.95
C ARG A 196 -11.73 0.69 21.38
N VAL A 197 -12.55 1.65 21.83
CA VAL A 197 -12.58 2.11 23.23
C VAL A 197 -13.89 1.64 23.83
N ARG A 198 -13.83 0.91 24.93
CA ARG A 198 -14.98 0.47 25.73
C ARG A 198 -14.65 0.62 27.21
N ASP A 199 -15.52 1.26 27.97
CA ASP A 199 -15.39 1.41 29.43
C ASP A 199 -14.02 1.89 29.89
N GLY A 200 -13.45 2.87 29.18
CA GLY A 200 -12.12 3.41 29.48
C GLY A 200 -10.94 2.49 29.10
N VAL A 201 -11.19 1.37 28.43
CA VAL A 201 -10.18 0.43 27.97
C VAL A 201 -10.08 0.45 26.43
N VAL A 202 -8.86 0.43 25.91
CA VAL A 202 -8.55 0.41 24.48
C VAL A 202 -8.07 -0.97 24.09
N GLY A 203 -8.68 -1.55 23.06
CA GLY A 203 -8.32 -2.86 22.50
C GLY A 203 -8.36 -2.84 20.97
N LEU A 204 -7.87 -3.92 20.34
CA LEU A 204 -8.13 -4.16 18.91
C LEU A 204 -9.62 -4.46 18.70
N PRO A 205 -10.18 -4.16 17.50
CA PRO A 205 -11.59 -4.33 17.21
C PRO A 205 -12.02 -5.80 17.12
#